data_ca38f8097e16b36b4450ae296fbdfd23
#
_entry.id   ca38f8097e16b36b4450ae296fbdfd23
#
_cell.length_a   1.000
_cell.length_b   1.000
_cell.length_c   1.000
_cell.angle_alpha   90.00
_cell.angle_beta   90.00
_cell.angle_gamma   90.00
#
_symmetry.space_group_name_H-M   'P 1'
#
loop_
_entity.id
_entity.type
_entity.pdbx_description
1 polymer ?
#
loop_
_entity_poly.entity_id
_entity_poly.type
_entity_poly.pdbx_seq_one_letter_code
_entity_poly.pdbx_strand_id
1 'polypeptide(L)'
;ATLFRIATAVNSRLLPVLTIADLANPARQALVRDGDVTVGIYMDFEEVDPTALVEAVEKAGVRSEQCVLFVDFTGAPLGADFAPAIGEIFDQLDGAARWSKIVYQASAYPDKLPVGANERTLIARAEWTTFQAALKETGVQPDRLAYGDFGADCGRMMFPKGKGGGRPRPHLRYTGKSHTLVVRGSDSGTFTPTMRDVCKQIIESTEYSGRGFSPADDRIWRNAKGLTDTCGDATGWRELNTAHHLVRIVSDLGAMSGIEFEEDAVAEYSEQAALF
;
A
#
# COMPACT_ATOMS: atom_id res chain seq x y z
N ALA A 1 -11.52 -8.93 21.07
CA ALA A 1 -12.77 -8.19 21.28
C ALA A 1 -12.53 -6.81 21.89
N THR A 2 -11.83 -6.69 23.04
CA THR A 2 -11.66 -5.40 23.75
C THR A 2 -10.87 -4.38 22.91
N LEU A 3 -9.77 -4.79 22.30
CA LEU A 3 -8.91 -3.90 21.51
C LEU A 3 -9.64 -3.34 20.27
N PHE A 4 -10.42 -4.17 19.60
CA PHE A 4 -11.24 -3.75 18.48
C PHE A 4 -12.34 -2.76 18.90
N ARG A 5 -13.05 -3.02 20.01
CA ARG A 5 -14.05 -2.07 20.55
C ARG A 5 -13.44 -0.73 20.90
N ILE A 6 -12.23 -0.70 21.47
CA ILE A 6 -11.51 0.56 21.73
C ILE A 6 -11.15 1.25 20.42
N ALA A 7 -10.61 0.53 19.46
CA ALA A 7 -10.21 1.09 18.17
C ALA A 7 -11.40 1.69 17.41
N THR A 8 -12.51 0.98 17.32
CA THR A 8 -13.74 1.46 16.64
C THR A 8 -14.43 2.61 17.39
N ALA A 9 -14.30 2.68 18.72
CA ALA A 9 -14.76 3.84 19.49
C ALA A 9 -13.95 5.11 19.18
N VAL A 10 -12.66 4.96 18.83
CA VAL A 10 -11.79 6.07 18.41
C VAL A 10 -12.03 6.45 16.94
N ASN A 11 -12.22 5.46 16.08
CA ASN A 11 -12.48 5.66 14.66
C ASN A 11 -13.48 4.62 14.14
N SER A 12 -14.71 5.06 13.87
CA SER A 12 -15.79 4.20 13.37
C SER A 12 -15.56 3.66 11.95
N ARG A 13 -14.54 4.15 11.23
CA ARG A 13 -14.16 3.66 9.89
C ARG A 13 -13.25 2.43 9.95
N LEU A 14 -12.75 2.06 11.13
CA LEU A 14 -11.99 0.83 11.28
C LEU A 14 -12.91 -0.38 11.16
N LEU A 15 -12.53 -1.31 10.33
CA LEU A 15 -13.24 -2.58 10.16
C LEU A 15 -12.35 -3.76 10.60
N PRO A 16 -12.92 -4.83 11.17
CA PRO A 16 -12.17 -6.02 11.48
C PRO A 16 -11.81 -6.73 10.18
N VAL A 17 -10.57 -7.20 10.07
CA VAL A 17 -10.15 -8.09 8.99
C VAL A 17 -9.92 -9.48 9.58
N LEU A 18 -10.60 -10.47 9.03
CA LEU A 18 -10.61 -11.86 9.47
C LEU A 18 -10.19 -12.76 8.29
N THR A 19 -9.60 -13.91 8.61
CA THR A 19 -9.43 -15.00 7.64
C THR A 19 -10.67 -15.91 7.65
N ILE A 20 -10.80 -16.80 6.64
CA ILE A 20 -11.86 -17.82 6.64
C ILE A 20 -11.79 -18.68 7.92
N ALA A 21 -10.60 -19.04 8.37
CA ALA A 21 -10.41 -19.79 9.62
C ALA A 21 -10.85 -19.01 10.86
N ASP A 22 -10.68 -17.68 10.87
CA ASP A 22 -11.17 -16.82 11.95
C ASP A 22 -12.70 -16.77 12.01
N LEU A 23 -13.39 -16.85 10.86
CA LEU A 23 -14.85 -16.91 10.81
C LEU A 23 -15.41 -18.16 11.49
N ALA A 24 -14.66 -19.25 11.54
CA ALA A 24 -15.04 -20.47 12.26
C ALA A 24 -14.86 -20.36 13.79
N ASN A 25 -14.15 -19.34 14.29
CA ASN A 25 -13.86 -19.17 15.70
C ASN A 25 -14.98 -18.37 16.43
N PRO A 26 -15.71 -18.97 17.41
CA PRO A 26 -16.82 -18.30 18.10
C PRO A 26 -16.44 -16.97 18.76
N ALA A 27 -15.21 -16.86 19.29
CA ALA A 27 -14.74 -15.62 19.92
C ALA A 27 -14.49 -14.49 18.88
N ARG A 28 -14.19 -14.84 17.64
CA ARG A 28 -14.04 -13.91 16.52
C ARG A 28 -15.39 -13.57 15.90
N GLN A 29 -16.28 -14.54 15.77
CA GLN A 29 -17.66 -14.33 15.34
C GLN A 29 -18.39 -13.30 16.21
N ALA A 30 -18.14 -13.27 17.51
CA ALA A 30 -18.70 -12.26 18.42
C ALA A 30 -18.30 -10.82 18.08
N LEU A 31 -17.24 -10.60 17.26
CA LEU A 31 -16.84 -9.26 16.79
C LEU A 31 -17.72 -8.74 15.64
N VAL A 32 -18.40 -9.64 14.94
CA VAL A 32 -19.10 -9.34 13.67
C VAL A 32 -20.60 -9.62 13.72
N ARG A 33 -21.10 -10.36 14.74
CA ARG A 33 -22.52 -10.71 14.88
C ARG A 33 -23.41 -9.59 15.40
N ASP A 34 -22.87 -8.63 16.13
CA ASP A 34 -23.67 -7.67 16.90
C ASP A 34 -23.94 -6.35 16.15
N GLY A 35 -24.15 -6.36 14.83
CA GLY A 35 -24.54 -5.14 14.15
C GLY A 35 -24.28 -5.08 12.64
N ASP A 36 -24.67 -3.98 12.03
CA ASP A 36 -24.36 -3.63 10.65
C ASP A 36 -22.87 -3.24 10.46
N VAL A 37 -21.96 -4.10 10.94
CA VAL A 37 -20.51 -3.85 10.86
C VAL A 37 -19.99 -4.40 9.55
N THR A 38 -19.29 -3.59 8.78
CA THR A 38 -18.53 -4.06 7.63
C THR A 38 -17.37 -4.93 8.11
N VAL A 39 -17.15 -6.07 7.46
CA VAL A 39 -16.12 -7.05 7.80
C VAL A 39 -15.18 -7.23 6.62
N GLY A 40 -13.88 -7.08 6.83
CA GLY A 40 -12.88 -7.50 5.87
C GLY A 40 -12.60 -8.99 5.97
N ILE A 41 -12.57 -9.69 4.85
CA ILE A 41 -12.15 -11.09 4.77
C ILE A 41 -10.89 -11.15 3.92
N TYR A 42 -9.79 -11.58 4.54
CA TYR A 42 -8.51 -11.71 3.87
C TYR A 42 -8.27 -13.16 3.48
N MET A 43 -7.82 -13.37 2.25
CA MET A 43 -7.44 -14.67 1.70
C MET A 43 -6.28 -14.54 0.72
N ASP A 44 -5.41 -15.54 0.70
CA ASP A 44 -4.42 -15.71 -0.37
C ASP A 44 -5.15 -16.14 -1.65
N PHE A 45 -4.66 -15.68 -2.81
CA PHE A 45 -5.30 -16.02 -4.10
C PHE A 45 -5.29 -17.52 -4.37
N GLU A 46 -4.31 -18.27 -3.87
CA GLU A 46 -4.23 -19.73 -4.00
C GLU A 46 -5.28 -20.46 -3.15
N GLU A 47 -5.85 -19.79 -2.14
CA GLU A 47 -6.84 -20.32 -1.21
C GLU A 47 -8.28 -19.92 -1.58
N VAL A 48 -8.49 -19.25 -2.71
CA VAL A 48 -9.81 -18.78 -3.13
C VAL A 48 -10.71 -19.98 -3.49
N ASP A 49 -11.70 -20.23 -2.64
CA ASP A 49 -12.81 -21.16 -2.87
C ASP A 49 -14.12 -20.40 -2.60
N PRO A 50 -14.82 -19.94 -3.65
CA PRO A 50 -16.04 -19.16 -3.51
C PRO A 50 -17.15 -19.88 -2.73
N THR A 51 -17.28 -21.20 -2.89
CA THR A 51 -18.30 -22.01 -2.20
C THR A 51 -17.99 -22.10 -0.71
N ALA A 52 -16.77 -22.46 -0.34
CA ALA A 52 -16.34 -22.53 1.05
C ALA A 52 -16.41 -21.16 1.73
N LEU A 53 -16.12 -20.09 1.01
CA LEU A 53 -16.22 -18.72 1.51
C LEU A 53 -17.66 -18.34 1.86
N VAL A 54 -18.63 -18.59 0.95
CA VAL A 54 -20.05 -18.32 1.19
C VAL A 54 -20.55 -19.09 2.40
N GLU A 55 -20.25 -20.39 2.46
CA GLU A 55 -20.64 -21.25 3.60
C GLU A 55 -20.06 -20.74 4.93
N ALA A 56 -18.79 -20.31 4.95
CA ALA A 56 -18.14 -19.77 6.14
C ALA A 56 -18.78 -18.47 6.63
N VAL A 57 -19.14 -17.58 5.71
CA VAL A 57 -19.79 -16.29 6.01
C VAL A 57 -21.21 -16.52 6.54
N GLU A 58 -22.00 -17.38 5.89
CA GLU A 58 -23.34 -17.73 6.33
C GLU A 58 -23.32 -18.39 7.73
N LYS A 59 -22.43 -19.36 7.94
CA LYS A 59 -22.25 -20.02 9.24
C LYS A 59 -21.82 -19.07 10.34
N ALA A 60 -21.05 -18.04 10.01
CA ALA A 60 -20.69 -16.98 10.95
C ALA A 60 -21.86 -16.03 11.27
N GLY A 61 -22.97 -16.11 10.54
CA GLY A 61 -24.13 -15.22 10.69
C GLY A 61 -23.86 -13.79 10.19
N VAL A 62 -22.97 -13.65 9.19
CA VAL A 62 -22.65 -12.39 8.52
C VAL A 62 -23.30 -12.39 7.14
N ARG A 63 -23.79 -11.24 6.69
CA ARG A 63 -24.32 -11.09 5.32
C ARG A 63 -23.17 -10.79 4.35
N SER A 64 -23.19 -11.37 3.18
CA SER A 64 -22.16 -11.14 2.15
C SER A 64 -22.03 -9.65 1.77
N GLU A 65 -23.14 -8.90 1.74
CA GLU A 65 -23.14 -7.46 1.45
C GLU A 65 -22.39 -6.60 2.49
N GLN A 66 -22.11 -7.15 3.66
CA GLN A 66 -21.30 -6.52 4.69
C GLN A 66 -19.80 -6.85 4.55
N CYS A 67 -19.46 -7.80 3.67
CA CYS A 67 -18.11 -8.29 3.52
C CYS A 67 -17.34 -7.55 2.44
N VAL A 68 -16.13 -7.10 2.78
CA VAL A 68 -15.11 -6.63 1.83
C VAL A 68 -14.07 -7.74 1.72
N LEU A 69 -13.93 -8.32 0.54
CA LEU A 69 -12.96 -9.37 0.29
C LEU A 69 -11.60 -8.76 -0.07
N PHE A 70 -10.55 -9.17 0.62
CA PHE A 70 -9.16 -8.84 0.28
C PHE A 70 -8.51 -10.10 -0.28
N VAL A 71 -8.28 -10.13 -1.58
CA VAL A 71 -7.60 -11.24 -2.27
C VAL A 71 -6.16 -10.84 -2.50
N ASP A 72 -5.24 -11.51 -1.81
CA ASP A 72 -3.81 -11.20 -1.84
C ASP A 72 -3.10 -12.00 -2.94
N PHE A 73 -2.66 -11.30 -3.96
CA PHE A 73 -1.88 -11.81 -5.08
C PHE A 73 -0.36 -11.63 -4.87
N THR A 74 0.09 -11.33 -3.65
CA THR A 74 1.52 -11.21 -3.37
C THR A 74 2.22 -12.56 -3.53
N GLY A 75 3.17 -12.63 -4.45
CA GLY A 75 3.83 -13.89 -4.82
C GLY A 75 3.28 -14.54 -6.08
N ALA A 76 2.14 -14.07 -6.60
CA ALA A 76 1.69 -14.44 -7.93
C ALA A 76 2.66 -13.91 -9.02
N PRO A 77 2.72 -14.54 -10.20
CA PRO A 77 3.49 -14.03 -11.33
C PRO A 77 2.79 -12.80 -11.93
N LEU A 78 2.97 -11.63 -11.27
CA LEU A 78 2.35 -10.39 -11.69
C LEU A 78 2.79 -9.99 -13.11
N GLY A 79 1.83 -9.57 -13.92
CA GLY A 79 2.01 -9.14 -15.32
C GLY A 79 0.73 -9.27 -16.12
N ALA A 80 0.75 -8.77 -17.35
CA ALA A 80 -0.42 -8.82 -18.25
C ALA A 80 -0.88 -10.26 -18.54
N ASP A 81 0.05 -11.21 -18.62
CA ASP A 81 -0.27 -12.63 -18.90
C ASP A 81 -1.03 -13.31 -17.76
N PHE A 82 -0.94 -12.79 -16.55
CA PHE A 82 -1.67 -13.32 -15.39
C PHE A 82 -3.01 -12.61 -15.15
N ALA A 83 -3.25 -11.47 -15.78
CA ALA A 83 -4.47 -10.68 -15.63
C ALA A 83 -5.77 -11.46 -15.93
N PRO A 84 -5.85 -12.33 -16.96
CA PRO A 84 -7.05 -13.15 -17.20
C PRO A 84 -7.39 -14.07 -16.02
N ALA A 85 -6.40 -14.70 -15.38
CA ALA A 85 -6.63 -15.55 -14.23
C ALA A 85 -7.16 -14.75 -13.02
N ILE A 86 -6.70 -13.54 -12.83
CA ILE A 86 -7.22 -12.63 -11.79
C ILE A 86 -8.66 -12.23 -12.11
N GLY A 87 -8.95 -11.89 -13.37
CA GLY A 87 -10.31 -11.57 -13.83
C GLY A 87 -11.28 -12.70 -13.55
N GLU A 88 -10.90 -13.95 -13.86
CA GLU A 88 -11.68 -15.14 -13.57
C GLU A 88 -11.95 -15.32 -12.07
N ILE A 89 -10.96 -15.09 -11.20
CA ILE A 89 -11.16 -15.13 -9.75
C ILE A 89 -12.19 -14.08 -9.31
N PHE A 90 -12.15 -12.87 -9.86
CA PHE A 90 -13.14 -11.83 -9.53
C PHE A 90 -14.54 -12.25 -9.99
N ASP A 91 -14.68 -12.79 -11.20
CA ASP A 91 -15.96 -13.24 -11.74
C ASP A 91 -16.55 -14.39 -10.92
N GLN A 92 -15.73 -15.35 -10.50
CA GLN A 92 -16.16 -16.45 -9.63
C GLN A 92 -16.62 -15.95 -8.25
N LEU A 93 -15.90 -15.01 -7.64
CA LEU A 93 -16.29 -14.43 -6.36
C LEU A 93 -17.58 -13.62 -6.49
N ASP A 94 -17.71 -12.80 -7.53
CA ASP A 94 -18.90 -11.97 -7.77
C ASP A 94 -20.13 -12.81 -8.10
N GLY A 95 -19.95 -13.91 -8.83
CA GLY A 95 -21.00 -14.87 -9.15
C GLY A 95 -21.46 -15.70 -7.95
N ALA A 96 -20.61 -15.90 -6.94
CA ALA A 96 -20.94 -16.70 -5.76
C ALA A 96 -21.87 -15.98 -4.78
N ALA A 97 -21.65 -14.68 -4.54
CA ALA A 97 -22.50 -13.88 -3.68
C ALA A 97 -22.30 -12.37 -3.93
N ARG A 98 -23.22 -11.55 -3.40
CA ARG A 98 -23.13 -10.10 -3.50
C ARG A 98 -22.24 -9.56 -2.36
N TRP A 99 -20.96 -9.37 -2.64
CA TRP A 99 -20.01 -8.75 -1.71
C TRP A 99 -20.11 -7.23 -1.72
N SER A 100 -19.73 -6.57 -0.63
CA SER A 100 -19.63 -5.09 -0.60
C SER A 100 -18.58 -4.59 -1.57
N LYS A 101 -17.39 -5.19 -1.54
CA LYS A 101 -16.26 -4.92 -2.44
C LYS A 101 -15.39 -6.17 -2.58
N ILE A 102 -14.72 -6.28 -3.71
CA ILE A 102 -13.61 -7.22 -3.91
C ILE A 102 -12.36 -6.37 -4.11
N VAL A 103 -11.39 -6.53 -3.25
CA VAL A 103 -10.12 -5.78 -3.26
C VAL A 103 -9.04 -6.68 -3.86
N TYR A 104 -8.49 -6.26 -4.99
CA TYR A 104 -7.21 -6.76 -5.43
C TYR A 104 -6.13 -6.25 -4.49
N GLN A 105 -5.34 -7.10 -3.91
CA GLN A 105 -4.22 -6.72 -3.07
C GLN A 105 -2.94 -7.41 -3.56
N ALA A 106 -1.88 -6.66 -3.80
CA ALA A 106 -0.61 -7.21 -4.23
C ALA A 106 0.55 -6.28 -3.91
N SER A 107 1.77 -6.82 -3.91
CA SER A 107 3.01 -6.04 -3.93
C SER A 107 4.01 -6.69 -4.88
N ALA A 108 4.56 -5.90 -5.79
CA ALA A 108 5.71 -6.28 -6.62
C ALA A 108 7.04 -5.90 -5.96
N TYR A 109 7.01 -5.23 -4.80
CA TYR A 109 8.24 -4.84 -4.11
C TYR A 109 8.90 -6.09 -3.47
N PRO A 110 10.20 -6.34 -3.72
CA PRO A 110 10.87 -7.52 -3.22
C PRO A 110 11.10 -7.47 -1.70
N ASP A 111 11.13 -8.66 -1.05
CA ASP A 111 11.34 -8.81 0.40
C ASP A 111 12.68 -8.22 0.87
N LYS A 112 13.66 -8.19 -0.01
CA LYS A 112 15.00 -7.64 0.29
C LYS A 112 15.21 -6.35 -0.48
N LEU A 113 15.91 -5.41 0.15
CA LEU A 113 16.33 -4.19 -0.52
C LEU A 113 17.14 -4.53 -1.78
N PRO A 114 16.67 -4.16 -2.98
CA PRO A 114 17.20 -4.68 -4.24
C PRO A 114 18.47 -3.96 -4.74
N VAL A 115 19.04 -3.07 -3.93
CA VAL A 115 20.18 -2.24 -4.31
C VAL A 115 21.32 -2.32 -3.30
N GLY A 116 22.55 -2.27 -3.81
CA GLY A 116 23.77 -2.10 -3.03
C GLY A 116 23.94 -0.68 -2.46
N ALA A 117 24.97 -0.48 -1.62
CA ALA A 117 25.30 0.85 -1.11
C ALA A 117 25.73 1.79 -2.25
N ASN A 118 25.25 3.03 -2.21
CA ASN A 118 25.45 4.07 -3.24
C ASN A 118 24.91 3.70 -4.63
N GLU A 119 23.89 2.85 -4.69
CA GLU A 119 23.25 2.43 -5.94
C GLU A 119 21.78 2.86 -5.96
N ARG A 120 21.22 2.84 -7.17
CA ARG A 120 19.79 3.03 -7.42
C ARG A 120 19.29 2.02 -8.44
N THR A 121 17.99 1.69 -8.35
CA THR A 121 17.31 0.84 -9.33
C THR A 121 15.87 1.26 -9.52
N LEU A 122 15.28 0.86 -10.64
CA LEU A 122 13.86 0.95 -10.93
C LEU A 122 13.23 -0.42 -10.80
N ILE A 123 12.13 -0.51 -10.06
CA ILE A 123 11.30 -1.71 -9.94
C ILE A 123 10.00 -1.42 -10.64
N ALA A 124 9.61 -2.23 -11.60
CA ALA A 124 8.32 -2.10 -12.27
C ALA A 124 7.18 -2.25 -11.26
N ARG A 125 6.17 -1.40 -11.35
CA ARG A 125 4.92 -1.50 -10.57
C ARG A 125 4.03 -2.57 -11.21
N ALA A 126 4.50 -3.81 -11.20
CA ALA A 126 3.79 -4.92 -11.81
C ALA A 126 2.42 -5.16 -11.14
N GLU A 127 2.31 -4.93 -9.83
CA GLU A 127 1.04 -4.98 -9.09
C GLU A 127 0.01 -4.01 -9.67
N TRP A 128 0.41 -2.80 -10.01
CA TRP A 128 -0.46 -1.77 -10.57
C TRP A 128 -0.88 -2.09 -12.01
N THR A 129 0.08 -2.46 -12.84
CA THR A 129 -0.20 -2.78 -14.26
C THR A 129 -1.03 -4.04 -14.41
N THR A 130 -0.83 -5.03 -13.52
CA THR A 130 -1.65 -6.25 -13.47
C THR A 130 -3.08 -5.94 -13.07
N PHE A 131 -3.30 -5.11 -12.06
CA PHE A 131 -4.63 -4.66 -11.67
C PHE A 131 -5.36 -3.98 -12.84
N GLN A 132 -4.70 -3.03 -13.50
CA GLN A 132 -5.29 -2.34 -14.66
C GLN A 132 -5.64 -3.28 -15.82
N ALA A 133 -4.84 -4.32 -16.03
CA ALA A 133 -5.12 -5.34 -17.03
C ALA A 133 -6.28 -6.24 -16.60
N ALA A 134 -6.31 -6.69 -15.33
CA ALA A 134 -7.37 -7.55 -14.80
C ALA A 134 -8.76 -6.88 -14.83
N LEU A 135 -8.82 -5.55 -14.66
CA LEU A 135 -10.07 -4.79 -14.80
C LEU A 135 -10.68 -4.87 -16.21
N LYS A 136 -9.90 -5.23 -17.22
CA LYS A 136 -10.37 -5.39 -18.60
C LYS A 136 -10.80 -6.82 -18.92
N GLU A 137 -10.38 -7.75 -18.09
CA GLU A 137 -10.61 -9.19 -18.26
C GLU A 137 -11.82 -9.71 -17.46
N THR A 138 -12.32 -8.92 -16.50
CA THR A 138 -13.45 -9.28 -15.64
C THR A 138 -14.75 -8.64 -16.08
N GLY A 139 -15.87 -9.34 -15.86
CA GLY A 139 -17.24 -8.80 -15.99
C GLY A 139 -17.74 -8.05 -14.76
N VAL A 140 -16.99 -8.06 -13.66
CA VAL A 140 -17.38 -7.36 -12.41
C VAL A 140 -17.40 -5.85 -12.62
N GLN A 141 -18.46 -5.20 -12.13
CA GLN A 141 -18.58 -3.75 -12.26
C GLN A 141 -17.42 -3.04 -11.55
N PRO A 142 -16.81 -2.02 -12.18
CA PRO A 142 -15.62 -1.33 -11.64
C PRO A 142 -15.84 -0.72 -10.24
N ASP A 143 -17.06 -0.28 -9.93
CA ASP A 143 -17.40 0.27 -8.62
C ASP A 143 -17.43 -0.77 -7.50
N ARG A 144 -17.43 -2.06 -7.84
CA ARG A 144 -17.36 -3.19 -6.91
C ARG A 144 -15.94 -3.70 -6.69
N LEU A 145 -15.01 -3.30 -7.52
CA LEU A 145 -13.59 -3.63 -7.41
C LEU A 145 -12.82 -2.49 -6.74
N ALA A 146 -11.79 -2.82 -6.01
CA ALA A 146 -10.89 -1.86 -5.41
C ALA A 146 -9.44 -2.33 -5.51
N TYR A 147 -8.52 -1.38 -5.52
CA TYR A 147 -7.09 -1.62 -5.45
C TYR A 147 -6.61 -1.55 -4.00
N GLY A 148 -5.72 -2.44 -3.62
CA GLY A 148 -5.00 -2.45 -2.36
C GLY A 148 -3.55 -2.84 -2.57
N ASP A 149 -2.69 -2.33 -1.72
CA ASP A 149 -1.29 -2.71 -1.65
C ASP A 149 -0.77 -2.66 -0.21
N PHE A 150 0.53 -2.81 -0.05
CA PHE A 150 1.20 -2.76 1.25
C PHE A 150 2.00 -1.46 1.44
N GLY A 151 1.59 -0.39 0.77
CA GLY A 151 2.33 0.86 0.74
C GLY A 151 3.63 0.72 -0.07
N ALA A 152 4.60 1.57 0.20
CA ALA A 152 5.91 1.48 -0.45
C ALA A 152 6.77 0.32 0.10
N ASP A 153 6.16 -0.82 0.47
CA ASP A 153 6.86 -1.95 1.10
C ASP A 153 6.43 -3.32 0.49
N CYS A 154 7.12 -4.38 0.84
CA CYS A 154 6.74 -5.72 0.43
C CYS A 154 5.55 -6.23 1.26
N GLY A 155 4.70 -7.07 0.65
CA GLY A 155 3.53 -7.65 1.31
C GLY A 155 3.88 -8.62 2.44
N ARG A 156 5.07 -9.20 2.41
CA ARG A 156 5.53 -10.21 3.39
C ARG A 156 6.67 -9.67 4.25
N MET A 157 6.42 -8.58 4.99
CA MET A 157 7.44 -8.06 5.90
C MET A 157 7.77 -9.05 7.00
N MET A 158 8.97 -9.59 6.98
CA MET A 158 9.51 -10.40 8.07
C MET A 158 10.41 -9.56 8.95
N PHE A 159 9.99 -9.32 10.19
CA PHE A 159 10.86 -8.76 11.20
C PHE A 159 11.83 -9.84 11.70
N PRO A 160 13.13 -9.66 11.58
CA PRO A 160 14.08 -10.66 12.09
C PRO A 160 13.87 -10.86 13.60
N LYS A 161 13.70 -12.10 14.01
CA LYS A 161 13.68 -12.46 15.43
C LYS A 161 15.10 -12.32 15.98
N GLY A 162 15.37 -11.29 16.80
CA GLY A 162 16.66 -11.10 17.45
C GLY A 162 16.81 -9.79 18.19
N LYS A 163 17.74 -9.77 19.14
CA LYS A 163 18.21 -8.54 19.77
C LYS A 163 19.09 -7.81 18.76
N GLY A 164 18.62 -6.80 18.13
CA GLY A 164 19.56 -6.04 17.37
C GLY A 164 18.94 -5.14 16.31
N GLY A 165 18.95 -3.89 16.59
CA GLY A 165 19.00 -2.89 15.58
C GLY A 165 20.39 -2.82 15.01
N GLY A 166 20.64 -3.42 13.85
CA GLY A 166 21.77 -3.02 13.03
C GLY A 166 21.62 -1.55 12.65
N ARG A 167 22.72 -0.92 12.19
CA ARG A 167 22.67 0.45 11.66
C ARG A 167 21.60 0.49 10.54
N PRO A 168 20.64 1.43 10.59
CA PRO A 168 19.69 1.61 9.50
C PRO A 168 20.43 1.88 8.18
N ARG A 169 19.93 1.29 7.11
CA ARG A 169 20.46 1.53 5.76
C ARG A 169 19.75 2.76 5.19
N PRO A 170 20.49 3.87 4.93
CA PRO A 170 19.88 5.07 4.36
C PRO A 170 19.35 4.77 2.96
N HIS A 171 18.03 4.79 2.78
CA HIS A 171 17.41 4.61 1.47
C HIS A 171 16.02 5.23 1.43
N LEU A 172 15.57 5.58 0.23
CA LEU A 172 14.19 5.93 -0.06
C LEU A 172 13.66 5.08 -1.21
N ARG A 173 12.35 4.87 -1.17
CA ARG A 173 11.54 4.20 -2.18
C ARG A 173 10.55 5.21 -2.70
N TYR A 174 10.73 5.63 -3.92
CA TYR A 174 9.94 6.69 -4.53
C TYR A 174 9.05 6.09 -5.63
N THR A 175 7.76 6.10 -5.41
CA THR A 175 6.76 5.50 -6.31
C THR A 175 6.47 6.43 -7.48
N GLY A 176 6.99 6.12 -8.66
CA GLY A 176 6.66 6.80 -9.92
C GLY A 176 5.37 6.28 -10.55
N LYS A 177 5.08 6.68 -11.78
CA LYS A 177 3.88 6.22 -12.51
C LYS A 177 3.93 4.74 -12.87
N SER A 178 5.06 4.26 -13.36
CA SER A 178 5.24 2.88 -13.84
C SER A 178 6.31 2.10 -13.08
N HIS A 179 7.14 2.77 -12.30
CA HIS A 179 8.23 2.17 -11.54
C HIS A 179 8.33 2.76 -10.15
N THR A 180 8.88 2.00 -9.22
CA THR A 180 9.37 2.51 -7.95
C THR A 180 10.88 2.69 -8.06
N LEU A 181 11.34 3.94 -7.91
CA LEU A 181 12.76 4.25 -7.83
C LEU A 181 13.26 3.97 -6.41
N VAL A 182 14.22 3.08 -6.28
CA VAL A 182 14.91 2.82 -5.01
C VAL A 182 16.30 3.41 -5.06
N VAL A 183 16.58 4.33 -4.15
CA VAL A 183 17.90 4.96 -4.01
C VAL A 183 18.46 4.63 -2.64
N ARG A 184 19.64 4.02 -2.58
CA ARG A 184 20.35 3.70 -1.34
C ARG A 184 21.63 4.49 -1.25
N GLY A 185 21.84 5.11 -0.11
CA GLY A 185 23.09 5.80 0.21
C GLY A 185 24.16 4.89 0.80
N SER A 186 25.24 5.49 1.28
CA SER A 186 26.38 4.81 1.87
C SER A 186 26.05 4.11 3.19
N ASP A 187 26.63 2.95 3.43
CA ASP A 187 26.58 2.24 4.72
C ASP A 187 27.54 2.87 5.76
N SER A 188 28.40 3.79 5.35
CA SER A 188 29.37 4.51 6.20
C SER A 188 29.03 5.99 6.29
N GLY A 189 29.67 6.69 7.23
CA GLY A 189 29.47 8.13 7.40
C GLY A 189 28.26 8.52 8.25
N THR A 190 27.89 9.78 8.20
CA THR A 190 26.75 10.35 8.94
C THR A 190 25.48 10.27 8.12
N PHE A 191 24.32 10.09 8.78
CA PHE A 191 23.03 9.90 8.08
C PHE A 191 22.59 11.13 7.30
N THR A 192 22.71 12.34 7.87
CA THR A 192 22.19 13.56 7.24
C THR A 192 22.81 13.84 5.87
N PRO A 193 24.15 13.89 5.69
CA PRO A 193 24.74 14.05 4.36
C PRO A 193 24.35 12.94 3.40
N THR A 194 24.39 11.66 3.85
CA THR A 194 24.04 10.52 3.02
C THR A 194 22.58 10.62 2.53
N MET A 195 21.64 10.99 3.40
CA MET A 195 20.24 11.13 3.01
C MET A 195 19.99 12.37 2.15
N ARG A 196 20.78 13.45 2.29
CA ARG A 196 20.76 14.57 1.35
C ARG A 196 21.08 14.10 -0.08
N ASP A 197 22.12 13.29 -0.22
CA ASP A 197 22.52 12.72 -1.52
C ASP A 197 21.45 11.79 -2.08
N VAL A 198 20.80 10.96 -1.24
CA VAL A 198 19.66 10.12 -1.63
C VAL A 198 18.50 10.99 -2.14
N CYS A 199 18.12 12.01 -1.38
CA CYS A 199 17.05 12.95 -1.78
C CYS A 199 17.39 13.70 -3.06
N LYS A 200 18.68 14.11 -3.22
CA LYS A 200 19.16 14.78 -4.44
C LYS A 200 19.01 13.89 -5.67
N GLN A 201 19.39 12.62 -5.58
CA GLN A 201 19.24 11.67 -6.68
C GLN A 201 17.77 11.46 -7.06
N ILE A 202 16.83 11.55 -6.09
CA ILE A 202 15.39 11.46 -6.38
C ILE A 202 14.93 12.70 -7.15
N ILE A 203 15.21 13.91 -6.66
CA ILE A 203 14.73 15.14 -7.32
C ILE A 203 15.38 15.40 -8.69
N GLU A 204 16.52 14.79 -8.97
CA GLU A 204 17.21 14.82 -10.27
C GLU A 204 16.75 13.70 -11.22
N SER A 205 15.89 12.77 -10.75
CA SER A 205 15.39 11.68 -11.58
C SER A 205 14.17 12.09 -12.39
N THR A 206 13.90 11.36 -13.48
CA THR A 206 12.68 11.49 -14.27
C THR A 206 11.42 11.02 -13.54
N GLU A 207 11.58 10.25 -12.46
CA GLU A 207 10.46 9.75 -11.64
C GLU A 207 9.91 10.82 -10.69
N TYR A 208 10.68 11.89 -10.43
CA TYR A 208 10.26 12.92 -9.47
C TYR A 208 9.02 13.68 -9.95
N SER A 209 7.97 13.65 -9.13
CA SER A 209 6.66 14.23 -9.46
C SER A 209 6.57 15.74 -9.23
N GLY A 210 7.62 16.34 -8.68
CA GLY A 210 7.63 17.76 -8.36
C GLY A 210 7.35 18.05 -6.88
N ARG A 211 7.81 19.21 -6.43
CA ARG A 211 7.72 19.64 -5.03
C ARG A 211 6.28 19.74 -4.52
N GLY A 212 5.36 20.19 -5.38
CA GLY A 212 3.95 20.39 -5.04
C GLY A 212 3.10 19.12 -5.02
N PHE A 213 3.66 17.96 -5.42
CA PHE A 213 2.88 16.74 -5.56
C PHE A 213 2.39 16.19 -4.20
N SER A 214 3.22 16.25 -3.17
CA SER A 214 2.84 15.87 -1.81
C SER A 214 3.71 16.56 -0.75
N PRO A 215 3.29 16.59 0.52
CA PRO A 215 4.13 17.06 1.62
C PRO A 215 5.45 16.27 1.74
N ALA A 216 5.45 14.99 1.37
CA ALA A 216 6.67 14.18 1.33
C ALA A 216 7.63 14.67 0.25
N ASP A 217 7.13 15.07 -0.92
CA ASP A 217 7.93 15.61 -2.03
C ASP A 217 8.58 16.94 -1.66
N ASP A 218 7.84 17.84 -0.98
CA ASP A 218 8.41 19.08 -0.44
C ASP A 218 9.53 18.75 0.56
N ARG A 219 9.33 17.80 1.46
CA ARG A 219 10.35 17.41 2.43
C ARG A 219 11.57 16.78 1.77
N ILE A 220 11.40 15.92 0.77
CA ILE A 220 12.50 15.33 -0.02
C ILE A 220 13.28 16.46 -0.72
N TRP A 221 12.58 17.39 -1.34
CA TRP A 221 13.20 18.54 -2.01
C TRP A 221 14.00 19.41 -1.03
N ARG A 222 13.44 19.75 0.13
CA ARG A 222 14.11 20.54 1.16
C ARG A 222 15.36 19.84 1.72
N ASN A 223 15.26 18.53 1.96
CA ASN A 223 16.40 17.73 2.37
C ASN A 223 17.51 17.77 1.30
N ALA A 224 17.15 17.59 0.03
CA ALA A 224 18.10 17.65 -1.08
C ALA A 224 18.82 19.01 -1.21
N LYS A 225 18.09 20.09 -0.95
CA LYS A 225 18.63 21.48 -1.00
C LYS A 225 19.37 21.91 0.28
N GLY A 226 19.40 21.05 1.30
CA GLY A 226 20.07 21.39 2.56
C GLY A 226 19.30 22.41 3.41
N LEU A 227 18.01 22.59 3.16
CA LEU A 227 17.12 23.51 3.89
C LEU A 227 16.55 22.92 5.19
N THR A 228 17.12 21.81 5.64
CA THR A 228 16.74 21.12 6.88
C THR A 228 18.00 20.82 7.69
N ASP A 229 17.93 20.96 9.00
CA ASP A 229 19.06 20.68 9.89
C ASP A 229 19.41 19.18 9.86
N THR A 230 18.39 18.33 9.77
CA THR A 230 18.51 16.87 9.72
C THR A 230 17.57 16.28 8.69
N CYS A 231 17.97 15.16 8.07
CA CYS A 231 17.15 14.41 7.15
C CYS A 231 16.32 13.31 7.84
N GLY A 232 16.17 13.38 9.16
CA GLY A 232 15.43 12.40 9.94
C GLY A 232 16.15 11.07 10.15
N ASP A 233 15.41 10.08 10.56
CA ASP A 233 15.84 8.72 10.86
C ASP A 233 15.11 7.67 10.02
N ALA A 234 15.33 6.39 10.31
CA ALA A 234 14.70 5.27 9.58
C ALA A 234 13.17 5.29 9.63
N THR A 235 12.57 5.80 10.70
CA THR A 235 11.11 5.95 10.82
C THR A 235 10.62 7.07 9.91
N GLY A 236 11.24 8.25 9.98
CA GLY A 236 10.90 9.38 9.12
C GLY A 236 11.11 9.06 7.62
N TRP A 237 12.11 8.24 7.26
CA TRP A 237 12.29 7.81 5.86
C TRP A 237 11.16 6.91 5.38
N ARG A 238 10.65 6.01 6.24
CA ARG A 238 9.47 5.20 5.92
C ARG A 238 8.22 6.05 5.80
N GLU A 239 8.06 7.04 6.66
CA GLU A 239 6.95 8.00 6.56
C GLU A 239 6.96 8.72 5.21
N LEU A 240 8.13 9.21 4.76
CA LEU A 240 8.26 9.84 3.45
C LEU A 240 7.88 8.90 2.31
N ASN A 241 8.39 7.66 2.35
CA ASN A 241 8.04 6.65 1.35
C ASN A 241 6.53 6.39 1.30
N THR A 242 5.90 6.17 2.47
CA THR A 242 4.49 5.83 2.56
C THR A 242 3.60 7.04 2.20
N ALA A 243 3.93 8.23 2.69
CA ALA A 243 3.14 9.43 2.41
C ALA A 243 3.14 9.77 0.91
N HIS A 244 4.31 9.74 0.26
CA HIS A 244 4.41 9.92 -1.19
C HIS A 244 3.64 8.84 -1.94
N HIS A 245 3.84 7.57 -1.57
CA HIS A 245 3.18 6.43 -2.21
C HIS A 245 1.65 6.56 -2.16
N LEU A 246 1.08 6.88 -1.00
CA LEU A 246 -0.37 7.05 -0.84
C LEU A 246 -0.93 8.14 -1.77
N VAL A 247 -0.26 9.29 -1.86
CA VAL A 247 -0.67 10.35 -2.78
C VAL A 247 -0.59 9.89 -4.23
N ARG A 248 0.46 9.14 -4.61
CA ARG A 248 0.61 8.57 -5.95
C ARG A 248 -0.52 7.61 -6.27
N ILE A 249 -0.85 6.67 -5.39
CA ILE A 249 -1.94 5.71 -5.61
C ILE A 249 -3.30 6.41 -5.73
N VAL A 250 -3.57 7.39 -4.86
CA VAL A 250 -4.82 8.17 -4.93
C VAL A 250 -4.90 8.94 -6.26
N SER A 251 -3.79 9.56 -6.69
CA SER A 251 -3.72 10.27 -7.98
C SER A 251 -3.95 9.31 -9.17
N ASP A 252 -3.31 8.12 -9.15
CA ASP A 252 -3.44 7.14 -10.21
C ASP A 252 -4.86 6.58 -10.31
N LEU A 253 -5.51 6.28 -9.16
CA LEU A 253 -6.91 5.84 -9.09
C LEU A 253 -7.88 6.94 -9.52
N GLY A 254 -7.61 8.19 -9.13
CA GLY A 254 -8.37 9.35 -9.58
C GLY A 254 -8.34 9.49 -11.09
N ALA A 255 -7.15 9.43 -11.69
CA ALA A 255 -6.97 9.50 -13.13
C ALA A 255 -7.72 8.38 -13.88
N MET A 256 -7.75 7.14 -13.32
CA MET A 256 -8.56 6.06 -13.89
C MET A 256 -10.07 6.36 -13.85
N SER A 257 -10.51 7.15 -12.87
CA SER A 257 -11.92 7.55 -12.70
C SER A 257 -12.25 8.89 -13.35
N GLY A 258 -11.31 9.47 -14.12
CA GLY A 258 -11.47 10.79 -14.74
C GLY A 258 -11.44 11.95 -13.74
N ILE A 259 -10.88 11.75 -12.56
CA ILE A 259 -10.71 12.76 -11.53
C ILE A 259 -9.26 13.26 -11.58
N GLU A 260 -9.08 14.54 -11.82
CA GLU A 260 -7.78 15.19 -11.69
C GLU A 260 -7.70 15.90 -10.33
N PHE A 261 -6.63 15.66 -9.60
CA PHE A 261 -6.35 16.38 -8.36
C PHE A 261 -5.49 17.60 -8.70
N GLU A 262 -5.89 18.77 -8.19
CA GLU A 262 -5.04 19.96 -8.26
C GLU A 262 -3.81 19.74 -7.37
N GLU A 263 -2.63 20.06 -7.91
CA GLU A 263 -1.42 20.13 -7.11
C GLU A 263 -1.57 21.31 -6.14
N ASP A 264 -1.27 21.10 -4.86
CA ASP A 264 -1.23 22.18 -3.89
C ASP A 264 -0.24 23.23 -4.38
N ALA A 265 -0.68 24.50 -4.46
CA ALA A 265 0.22 25.60 -4.71
C ALA A 265 1.30 25.57 -3.63
N VAL A 266 2.51 25.20 -4.00
CA VAL A 266 3.64 25.20 -3.06
C VAL A 266 3.83 26.64 -2.62
N ALA A 267 3.43 26.92 -1.37
CA ALA A 267 3.68 28.23 -0.81
C ALA A 267 5.17 28.57 -0.98
N GLU A 268 5.46 29.69 -1.65
CA GLU A 268 6.82 30.19 -1.71
C GLU A 268 7.30 30.30 -0.27
N TYR A 269 8.27 29.49 0.08
CA TYR A 269 8.81 29.45 1.43
C TYR A 269 9.52 30.76 1.68
N SER A 270 8.87 31.68 2.39
CA SER A 270 9.59 32.76 3.03
C SER A 270 10.44 32.14 4.13
N GLU A 271 11.71 32.44 4.19
CA GLU A 271 12.67 31.98 5.24
C GLU A 271 12.20 32.26 6.68
N GLN A 272 11.10 33.00 6.85
CA GLN A 272 10.51 33.39 8.15
C GLN A 272 9.65 32.26 8.80
N ALA A 273 9.24 31.23 8.09
CA ALA A 273 8.46 30.13 8.67
C ALA A 273 9.30 29.04 9.37
N ALA A 274 10.61 29.15 9.38
CA ALA A 274 11.53 28.19 10.01
C ALA A 274 11.83 28.51 11.48
N LEU A 275 11.16 29.49 12.10
CA LEU A 275 11.41 29.94 13.48
C LEU A 275 10.35 29.49 14.51
N PHE A 276 9.48 28.51 14.17
CA PHE A 276 8.54 27.94 15.14
C PHE A 276 8.58 26.43 15.14
#